data_8088972de9f0750ed306391368039c76
#
_entry.id   8088972de9f0750ed306391368039c76
#
_cell.length_a   1.000
_cell.length_b   1.000
_cell.length_c   1.000
_cell.angle_alpha   90.00
_cell.angle_beta   90.00
_cell.angle_gamma   90.00
#
_symmetry.space_group_name_H-M   'P 1'
#
loop_
_entity.id
_entity.type
_entity.pdbx_description
1 polymer ?
#
loop_
_entity_poly.entity_id
_entity_poly.type
_entity_poly.pdbx_seq_one_letter_code
_entity_poly.pdbx_strand_id
1 'polypeptide(L)'
;MAERIEAPLRHGSSRAQVLFQFRLALFFVVATIATDGSDDRCVSLLDELAESDFVKINRSPDFDHFQSIEGLGEASSIPLDCRDFAASFASLRLKACTIYLQRTFPRILQVQYSTTGAIVGLLMDDAASLILNGAEARAPSFLLVRGSAKCEIVEQQPNLVAFVNFDSIDDRGWPGKLDHARVIATEPAKFEALRTTLRDVLILASHSPDTLVQPDVIESIEESILQVVDLAMAAASPASDARRLSLSHYLALVRKFDEFVAANAGKTLYSADVARQLGVSVRTLHNAVVAIRGMSMHRYMRLRRLWSVRQQLLRGAAPQSIKAVALVNGFWHMGEFTALYRELFGETPQQTLSAARNNPNGQS
;
A
#
# COMPACT_ATOMS: atom_id res chain seq x y z
N MET A 1 0.57 -47.69 -4.29
CA MET A 1 -0.56 -48.14 -5.14
C MET A 1 -1.67 -47.11 -4.87
N ALA A 2 -1.67 -46.02 -5.62
CA ALA A 2 -2.66 -44.97 -5.50
C ALA A 2 -3.61 -45.09 -6.69
N GLU A 3 -4.83 -45.55 -6.43
CA GLU A 3 -5.89 -45.59 -7.40
C GLU A 3 -6.38 -44.17 -7.75
N ARG A 4 -6.27 -43.81 -9.00
CA ARG A 4 -6.93 -42.65 -9.60
C ARG A 4 -8.43 -42.87 -9.59
N ILE A 5 -9.14 -42.05 -8.83
CA ILE A 5 -10.59 -41.94 -8.93
C ILE A 5 -10.89 -40.84 -9.96
N GLU A 6 -11.02 -41.24 -11.22
CA GLU A 6 -11.61 -40.42 -12.27
C GLU A 6 -13.13 -40.61 -12.24
N ALA A 7 -13.86 -39.61 -11.73
CA ALA A 7 -15.30 -39.53 -11.89
C ALA A 7 -15.62 -38.54 -13.03
N PRO A 8 -16.44 -38.91 -14.01
CA PRO A 8 -16.80 -38.05 -15.13
C PRO A 8 -17.76 -36.95 -14.68
N LEU A 9 -17.34 -35.68 -14.87
CA LEU A 9 -18.18 -34.51 -14.67
C LEU A 9 -19.35 -34.52 -15.66
N ARG A 10 -20.55 -34.75 -15.19
CA ARG A 10 -21.79 -34.59 -15.95
C ARG A 10 -22.09 -33.08 -16.07
N HIS A 11 -22.35 -32.61 -17.28
CA HIS A 11 -22.86 -31.27 -17.56
C HIS A 11 -24.13 -31.01 -16.76
N GLY A 12 -24.13 -29.96 -15.91
CA GLY A 12 -25.29 -29.52 -15.13
C GLY A 12 -25.08 -29.47 -13.64
N SER A 13 -23.83 -29.24 -13.14
CA SER A 13 -23.65 -29.07 -11.68
C SER A 13 -24.21 -27.70 -11.22
N SER A 14 -25.08 -27.73 -10.21
CA SER A 14 -25.66 -26.53 -9.61
C SER A 14 -24.54 -25.66 -9.03
N ARG A 15 -24.70 -24.30 -9.06
CA ARG A 15 -23.77 -23.33 -8.44
C ARG A 15 -23.35 -23.73 -7.01
N ALA A 16 -24.24 -24.36 -6.26
CA ALA A 16 -23.97 -24.88 -4.92
C ALA A 16 -22.96 -26.03 -4.91
N GLN A 17 -22.92 -26.84 -5.96
CA GLN A 17 -22.00 -27.97 -6.09
C GLN A 17 -20.58 -27.50 -6.45
N VAL A 18 -20.45 -26.46 -7.28
CA VAL A 18 -19.17 -25.81 -7.62
C VAL A 18 -18.58 -25.12 -6.38
N LEU A 19 -19.41 -24.39 -5.63
CA LEU A 19 -19.00 -23.76 -4.35
C LEU A 19 -18.59 -24.80 -3.29
N PHE A 20 -19.27 -25.94 -3.25
CA PHE A 20 -18.91 -27.02 -2.33
C PHE A 20 -17.58 -27.67 -2.74
N GLN A 21 -17.37 -27.92 -4.02
CA GLN A 21 -16.10 -28.47 -4.53
C GLN A 21 -14.94 -27.47 -4.37
N PHE A 22 -15.18 -26.17 -4.59
CA PHE A 22 -14.23 -25.11 -4.31
C PHE A 22 -13.83 -25.08 -2.83
N ARG A 23 -14.79 -25.11 -1.90
CA ARG A 23 -14.52 -25.18 -0.46
C ARG A 23 -13.79 -26.46 -0.05
N LEU A 24 -14.08 -27.57 -0.71
CA LEU A 24 -13.43 -28.85 -0.43
C LEU A 24 -11.97 -28.84 -0.95
N ALA A 25 -11.72 -28.34 -2.17
CA ALA A 25 -10.38 -28.18 -2.74
C ALA A 25 -9.54 -27.22 -1.88
N LEU A 26 -10.13 -26.09 -1.47
CA LEU A 26 -9.52 -25.13 -0.58
C LEU A 26 -9.14 -25.77 0.76
N PHE A 27 -10.05 -26.54 1.37
CA PHE A 27 -9.80 -27.25 2.61
C PHE A 27 -8.63 -28.22 2.52
N PHE A 28 -8.54 -28.98 1.41
CA PHE A 28 -7.43 -29.92 1.18
C PHE A 28 -6.10 -29.19 0.96
N VAL A 29 -6.06 -28.12 0.17
CA VAL A 29 -4.83 -27.34 -0.09
C VAL A 29 -4.34 -26.67 1.21
N VAL A 30 -5.22 -26.01 1.95
CA VAL A 30 -4.89 -25.36 3.22
C VAL A 30 -4.48 -26.39 4.28
N ALA A 31 -5.15 -27.55 4.36
CA ALA A 31 -4.78 -28.61 5.28
C ALA A 31 -3.41 -29.23 4.96
N THR A 32 -3.06 -29.35 3.68
CA THR A 32 -1.76 -29.91 3.24
C THR A 32 -0.60 -28.94 3.60
N ILE A 33 -0.81 -27.64 3.44
CA ILE A 33 0.20 -26.61 3.78
C ILE A 33 0.37 -26.51 5.29
N ALA A 34 -0.71 -26.66 6.07
CA ALA A 34 -0.66 -26.60 7.54
C ALA A 34 0.08 -27.79 8.19
N THR A 35 0.23 -28.93 7.48
CA THR A 35 0.93 -30.11 8.02
C THR A 35 2.44 -30.10 7.78
N ASP A 36 2.98 -29.20 6.95
CA ASP A 36 4.42 -29.13 6.62
C ASP A 36 5.20 -28.08 7.46
N GLY A 37 4.54 -27.42 8.38
CA GLY A 37 5.08 -26.31 9.16
C GLY A 37 5.60 -26.68 10.53
N SER A 38 6.83 -27.17 10.63
CA SER A 38 7.60 -27.18 11.87
C SER A 38 8.73 -26.15 11.80
N ASP A 39 8.42 -24.87 11.88
CA ASP A 39 9.35 -23.84 12.36
C ASP A 39 8.55 -22.57 12.74
N ASP A 40 8.73 -22.10 13.96
CA ASP A 40 7.98 -21.01 14.64
C ASP A 40 8.33 -19.59 14.09
N ARG A 41 8.74 -19.49 12.83
CA ARG A 41 8.86 -18.22 12.12
C ARG A 41 7.53 -17.91 11.46
N CYS A 42 6.91 -16.81 11.86
CA CYS A 42 5.71 -16.28 11.21
C CYS A 42 6.03 -16.02 9.73
N VAL A 43 5.82 -17.00 8.88
CA VAL A 43 6.02 -16.90 7.44
C VAL A 43 4.92 -16.00 6.92
N SER A 44 5.30 -14.91 6.25
CA SER A 44 4.31 -13.99 5.66
C SER A 44 3.60 -14.67 4.50
N LEU A 45 2.28 -14.45 4.37
CA LEU A 45 1.48 -14.98 3.25
C LEU A 45 2.17 -14.79 1.88
N LEU A 46 2.84 -13.66 1.68
CA LEU A 46 3.55 -13.39 0.42
C LEU A 46 4.73 -14.35 0.17
N ASP A 47 5.34 -14.88 1.23
CA ASP A 47 6.44 -15.83 1.13
C ASP A 47 5.93 -17.26 0.90
N GLU A 48 4.65 -17.52 1.22
CA GLU A 48 3.96 -18.79 0.92
C GLU A 48 3.57 -18.89 -0.55
N LEU A 49 3.44 -17.76 -1.29
CA LEU A 49 3.02 -17.76 -2.68
C LEU A 49 4.17 -18.15 -3.63
N ALA A 50 3.83 -18.91 -4.66
CA ALA A 50 4.65 -19.23 -5.83
C ALA A 50 4.10 -18.56 -7.09
N GLU A 51 4.95 -18.29 -8.07
CA GLU A 51 4.51 -17.83 -9.39
C GLU A 51 3.73 -18.94 -10.13
N SER A 52 2.69 -18.54 -10.84
CA SER A 52 1.88 -19.42 -11.67
C SER A 52 1.40 -18.67 -12.92
N ASP A 53 0.61 -19.33 -13.76
CA ASP A 53 -0.01 -18.68 -14.94
C ASP A 53 -0.94 -17.51 -14.53
N PHE A 54 -1.45 -17.51 -13.30
CA PHE A 54 -2.37 -16.53 -12.77
C PHE A 54 -1.71 -15.56 -11.76
N VAL A 55 -0.70 -16.03 -11.03
CA VAL A 55 -0.02 -15.24 -9.98
C VAL A 55 1.36 -14.78 -10.45
N LYS A 56 1.56 -13.47 -10.48
CA LYS A 56 2.86 -12.85 -10.76
C LYS A 56 3.43 -12.26 -9.48
N ILE A 57 4.72 -12.49 -9.21
CA ILE A 57 5.40 -11.98 -8.02
C ILE A 57 6.55 -11.06 -8.46
N ASN A 58 6.60 -9.87 -7.90
CA ASN A 58 7.68 -8.90 -8.10
C ASN A 58 8.32 -8.59 -6.75
N ARG A 59 9.67 -8.59 -6.70
CA ARG A 59 10.47 -8.24 -5.55
C ARG A 59 11.39 -7.10 -5.94
N SER A 60 11.26 -5.95 -5.26
CA SER A 60 12.13 -4.81 -5.48
C SER A 60 13.41 -4.97 -4.68
N PRO A 61 14.60 -4.97 -5.30
CA PRO A 61 15.87 -5.22 -4.60
C PRO A 61 16.25 -4.07 -3.67
N ASP A 62 15.85 -2.85 -4.00
CA ASP A 62 16.11 -1.65 -3.23
C ASP A 62 15.03 -0.60 -3.48
N PHE A 63 15.11 0.51 -2.72
CA PHE A 63 14.14 1.59 -2.80
C PHE A 63 14.13 2.31 -4.16
N ASP A 64 15.28 2.44 -4.83
CA ASP A 64 15.39 3.21 -6.08
C ASP A 64 14.75 2.45 -7.26
N HIS A 65 14.71 1.11 -7.18
CA HIS A 65 14.01 0.23 -8.14
C HIS A 65 12.55 -0.04 -7.76
N PHE A 66 12.08 0.48 -6.62
CA PHE A 66 10.69 0.32 -6.22
C PHE A 66 9.77 1.10 -7.15
N GLN A 67 8.87 0.39 -7.79
CA GLN A 67 7.82 0.95 -8.63
C GLN A 67 6.47 0.86 -7.94
N SER A 68 5.59 1.80 -8.23
CA SER A 68 4.19 1.71 -7.83
C SER A 68 3.54 0.51 -8.50
N ILE A 69 2.54 -0.08 -7.84
CA ILE A 69 1.76 -1.17 -8.43
C ILE A 69 1.03 -0.63 -9.66
N GLU A 70 1.33 -1.20 -10.83
CA GLU A 70 0.64 -0.88 -12.07
C GLU A 70 -0.87 -1.12 -11.93
N GLY A 71 -1.69 -0.22 -12.48
CA GLY A 71 -3.15 -0.35 -12.48
C GLY A 71 -3.87 0.16 -11.22
N LEU A 72 -3.15 0.57 -10.16
CA LEU A 72 -3.77 1.19 -8.99
C LEU A 72 -3.75 2.73 -9.02
N GLY A 73 -2.85 3.35 -9.79
CA GLY A 73 -2.76 4.79 -9.96
C GLY A 73 -1.33 5.34 -9.89
N GLU A 74 -1.21 6.66 -10.10
CA GLU A 74 0.07 7.35 -9.96
C GLU A 74 0.42 7.52 -8.49
N ALA A 75 1.65 7.15 -8.13
CA ALA A 75 2.10 7.20 -6.75
C ALA A 75 3.49 7.83 -6.63
N SER A 76 3.71 8.52 -5.49
CA SER A 76 5.04 8.98 -5.08
C SER A 76 5.28 8.63 -3.61
N SER A 77 6.46 8.12 -3.30
CA SER A 77 6.83 7.69 -1.96
C SER A 77 8.01 8.51 -1.41
N ILE A 78 7.93 8.83 -0.10
CA ILE A 78 9.06 9.35 0.66
C ILE A 78 9.33 8.33 1.76
N PRO A 79 10.48 7.65 1.77
CA PRO A 79 10.78 6.64 2.77
C PRO A 79 10.95 7.26 4.14
N LEU A 80 10.55 6.54 5.18
CA LEU A 80 10.80 6.86 6.58
C LEU A 80 11.97 6.08 7.15
N ASP A 81 12.30 4.95 6.52
CA ASP A 81 13.45 4.09 6.81
C ASP A 81 13.70 3.17 5.59
N CYS A 82 14.95 3.10 5.12
CA CYS A 82 15.37 2.22 4.03
C CYS A 82 16.42 1.19 4.46
N ARG A 83 16.79 1.11 5.74
CA ARG A 83 17.91 0.25 6.19
C ARG A 83 17.63 -1.23 5.96
N ASP A 84 16.41 -1.65 6.24
CA ASP A 84 15.93 -3.02 6.04
C ASP A 84 14.85 -3.04 4.97
N PHE A 85 15.16 -2.41 3.83
CA PHE A 85 14.19 -2.29 2.74
C PHE A 85 13.82 -3.67 2.21
N ALA A 86 12.54 -3.98 2.27
CA ALA A 86 11.95 -5.17 1.66
C ALA A 86 10.55 -4.81 1.15
N ALA A 87 10.45 -4.62 -0.15
CA ALA A 87 9.16 -4.42 -0.79
C ALA A 87 8.95 -5.48 -1.85
N SER A 88 7.78 -6.08 -1.84
CA SER A 88 7.38 -7.08 -2.82
C SER A 88 5.88 -7.06 -3.00
N PHE A 89 5.42 -7.48 -4.16
CA PHE A 89 3.99 -7.65 -4.39
C PHE A 89 3.70 -8.89 -5.25
N ALA A 90 2.54 -9.48 -5.02
CA ALA A 90 1.94 -10.47 -5.88
C ALA A 90 0.67 -9.88 -6.51
N SER A 91 0.36 -10.27 -7.74
CA SER A 91 -0.88 -9.91 -8.41
C SER A 91 -1.54 -11.14 -9.02
N LEU A 92 -2.85 -11.23 -8.84
CA LEU A 92 -3.72 -12.25 -9.42
C LEU A 92 -4.79 -11.54 -10.24
N ARG A 93 -4.75 -11.69 -11.56
CA ARG A 93 -5.80 -11.20 -12.46
C ARG A 93 -6.87 -12.26 -12.65
N LEU A 94 -8.10 -11.92 -12.30
CA LEU A 94 -9.32 -12.65 -12.63
C LEU A 94 -10.05 -11.95 -13.79
N LYS A 95 -11.26 -12.40 -14.13
CA LYS A 95 -12.04 -11.85 -15.25
C LYS A 95 -12.51 -10.42 -14.98
N ALA A 96 -13.10 -10.15 -13.80
CA ALA A 96 -13.74 -8.89 -13.42
C ALA A 96 -13.02 -8.15 -12.29
N CYS A 97 -11.95 -8.72 -11.73
CA CYS A 97 -11.16 -8.04 -10.70
C CYS A 97 -9.69 -8.47 -10.72
N THR A 98 -8.85 -7.63 -10.09
CA THR A 98 -7.45 -7.98 -9.83
C THR A 98 -7.20 -7.90 -8.33
N ILE A 99 -6.59 -8.94 -7.77
CA ILE A 99 -6.14 -8.96 -6.39
C ILE A 99 -4.64 -8.66 -6.37
N TYR A 100 -4.24 -7.73 -5.50
CA TYR A 100 -2.84 -7.42 -5.22
C TYR A 100 -2.55 -7.72 -3.75
N LEU A 101 -1.43 -8.33 -3.48
CA LEU A 101 -0.88 -8.50 -2.14
C LEU A 101 0.48 -7.83 -2.11
N GLN A 102 0.68 -6.86 -1.24
CA GLN A 102 1.90 -6.06 -1.16
C GLN A 102 2.49 -6.10 0.24
N ARG A 103 3.79 -6.44 0.34
CA ARG A 103 4.61 -6.10 1.49
C ARG A 103 5.15 -4.71 1.29
N THR A 104 4.84 -3.82 2.22
CA THR A 104 5.23 -2.41 2.18
C THR A 104 6.46 -2.16 3.07
N PHE A 105 6.89 -0.91 3.12
CA PHE A 105 7.97 -0.43 3.98
C PHE A 105 7.56 0.91 4.61
N PRO A 106 8.24 1.36 5.67
CA PRO A 106 7.94 2.64 6.32
C PRO A 106 8.07 3.81 5.33
N ARG A 107 6.94 4.49 5.04
CA ARG A 107 6.87 5.56 4.02
C ARG A 107 5.73 6.53 4.23
N ILE A 108 5.85 7.68 3.59
CA ILE A 108 4.73 8.55 3.26
C ILE A 108 4.43 8.32 1.78
N LEU A 109 3.24 7.83 1.47
CA LEU A 109 2.78 7.55 0.12
C LEU A 109 1.70 8.56 -0.26
N GLN A 110 1.90 9.26 -1.38
CA GLN A 110 0.87 10.05 -2.05
C GLN A 110 0.45 9.28 -3.29
N VAL A 111 -0.82 8.95 -3.39
CA VAL A 111 -1.35 8.16 -4.50
C VAL A 111 -2.61 8.79 -5.07
N GLN A 112 -2.68 8.84 -6.40
CA GLN A 112 -3.87 9.21 -7.15
C GLN A 112 -4.47 7.93 -7.69
N TYR A 113 -5.45 7.38 -6.97
CA TYR A 113 -6.23 6.25 -7.47
C TYR A 113 -7.15 6.68 -8.61
N SER A 114 -7.32 5.79 -9.59
CA SER A 114 -8.31 5.93 -10.64
C SER A 114 -8.90 4.56 -10.95
N THR A 115 -10.21 4.40 -10.74
CA THR A 115 -10.91 3.15 -11.02
C THR A 115 -12.29 3.43 -11.59
N THR A 116 -12.74 2.59 -12.51
CA THR A 116 -14.11 2.61 -13.04
C THR A 116 -15.09 1.92 -12.09
N GLY A 117 -14.64 0.92 -11.37
CA GLY A 117 -15.39 0.18 -10.35
C GLY A 117 -15.09 0.64 -8.92
N ALA A 118 -14.38 -0.19 -8.17
CA ALA A 118 -13.98 0.11 -6.79
C ALA A 118 -12.66 -0.57 -6.44
N ILE A 119 -11.89 0.06 -5.54
CA ILE A 119 -10.74 -0.57 -4.88
C ILE A 119 -11.12 -0.78 -3.41
N VAL A 120 -10.96 -2.01 -2.94
CA VAL A 120 -11.08 -2.39 -1.52
C VAL A 120 -9.71 -2.81 -1.03
N GLY A 121 -9.19 -2.17 0.02
CA GLY A 121 -7.87 -2.46 0.57
C GLY A 121 -7.96 -2.79 2.06
N LEU A 122 -7.19 -3.78 2.52
CA LEU A 122 -7.17 -4.19 3.93
C LEU A 122 -5.77 -4.63 4.38
N LEU A 123 -5.52 -4.46 5.66
CA LEU A 123 -4.31 -4.96 6.32
C LEU A 123 -4.48 -6.45 6.61
N MET A 124 -3.46 -7.23 6.26
CA MET A 124 -3.50 -8.70 6.40
C MET A 124 -3.04 -9.17 7.78
N ASP A 125 -2.30 -8.34 8.52
CA ASP A 125 -1.81 -8.64 9.86
C ASP A 125 -2.60 -7.87 10.93
N ASP A 126 -2.86 -8.49 12.08
CA ASP A 126 -3.67 -7.90 13.16
C ASP A 126 -2.99 -6.71 13.84
N ALA A 127 -1.66 -6.77 13.97
CA ALA A 127 -0.86 -5.69 14.57
C ALA A 127 -0.58 -4.53 13.60
N ALA A 128 -0.95 -4.70 12.32
CA ALA A 128 -0.70 -3.70 11.28
C ALA A 128 -1.57 -2.47 11.45
N SER A 129 -0.99 -1.32 11.15
CA SER A 129 -1.74 -0.05 11.11
C SER A 129 -1.11 0.90 10.11
N LEU A 130 -1.93 1.79 9.57
CA LEU A 130 -1.50 2.91 8.75
C LEU A 130 -2.40 4.13 9.01
N ILE A 131 -1.95 5.30 8.59
CA ILE A 131 -2.74 6.53 8.62
C ILE A 131 -3.15 6.86 7.18
N LEU A 132 -4.45 6.88 6.90
CA LEU A 132 -5.01 7.29 5.63
C LEU A 132 -5.69 8.65 5.77
N ASN A 133 -5.20 9.67 5.09
CA ASN A 133 -5.75 11.03 5.15
C ASN A 133 -5.94 11.54 6.60
N GLY A 134 -5.07 11.13 7.52
CA GLY A 134 -5.16 11.45 8.95
C GLY A 134 -6.05 10.52 9.77
N ALA A 135 -6.78 9.60 9.15
CA ALA A 135 -7.53 8.57 9.86
C ALA A 135 -6.67 7.31 10.03
N GLU A 136 -6.61 6.79 11.25
CA GLU A 136 -5.98 5.50 11.52
C GLU A 136 -6.82 4.38 10.90
N ALA A 137 -6.18 3.53 10.12
CA ALA A 137 -6.73 2.28 9.59
C ALA A 137 -6.00 1.10 10.21
N ARG A 138 -6.76 0.21 10.82
CA ARG A 138 -6.32 -1.05 11.43
C ARG A 138 -7.48 -2.05 11.43
N ALA A 139 -7.22 -3.31 11.66
CA ALA A 139 -8.28 -4.30 11.82
C ALA A 139 -9.23 -3.92 12.97
N PRO A 140 -10.55 -4.10 12.83
CA PRO A 140 -11.30 -4.57 11.67
C PRO A 140 -11.83 -3.41 10.80
N SER A 141 -10.96 -2.79 10.01
CA SER A 141 -11.36 -1.76 9.04
C SER A 141 -10.70 -1.99 7.68
N PHE A 142 -11.36 -1.55 6.63
CA PHE A 142 -10.87 -1.62 5.27
C PHE A 142 -10.98 -0.26 4.56
N LEU A 143 -10.18 -0.10 3.50
CA LEU A 143 -10.17 1.06 2.62
C LEU A 143 -11.19 0.85 1.50
N LEU A 144 -11.96 1.88 1.16
CA LEU A 144 -12.78 1.94 -0.05
C LEU A 144 -12.40 3.17 -0.88
N VAL A 145 -12.14 2.92 -2.16
CA VAL A 145 -11.99 3.97 -3.19
C VAL A 145 -13.02 3.73 -4.29
N ARG A 146 -13.67 4.81 -4.75
CA ARG A 146 -14.57 4.80 -5.91
C ARG A 146 -14.34 6.01 -6.78
N GLY A 147 -14.04 5.78 -8.05
CA GLY A 147 -13.71 6.84 -9.01
C GLY A 147 -12.27 7.32 -8.85
N SER A 148 -12.05 8.63 -8.95
CA SER A 148 -10.71 9.22 -8.83
C SER A 148 -10.53 9.85 -7.45
N ALA A 149 -9.54 9.39 -6.69
CA ALA A 149 -9.29 9.85 -5.33
C ALA A 149 -7.80 10.05 -5.03
N LYS A 150 -7.45 11.25 -4.55
CA LYS A 150 -6.13 11.52 -3.98
C LYS A 150 -6.08 11.05 -2.53
N CYS A 151 -5.09 10.20 -2.24
CA CYS A 151 -4.88 9.66 -0.90
C CYS A 151 -3.48 9.95 -0.40
N GLU A 152 -3.38 10.16 0.91
CA GLU A 152 -2.13 10.26 1.63
C GLU A 152 -2.08 9.16 2.68
N ILE A 153 -1.12 8.27 2.53
CA ILE A 153 -0.94 7.12 3.40
C ILE A 153 0.39 7.27 4.14
N VAL A 154 0.39 7.05 5.44
CA VAL A 154 1.62 7.00 6.24
C VAL A 154 1.70 5.63 6.87
N GLU A 155 2.74 4.91 6.52
CA GLU A 155 3.11 3.62 7.09
C GLU A 155 4.36 3.81 7.94
N GLN A 156 4.24 3.67 9.25
CA GLN A 156 5.36 3.83 10.18
C GLN A 156 6.17 2.54 10.36
N GLN A 157 5.60 1.42 9.93
CA GLN A 157 6.19 0.08 9.94
C GLN A 157 5.86 -0.63 8.63
N PRO A 158 6.60 -1.68 8.27
CA PRO A 158 6.21 -2.55 7.17
C PRO A 158 4.83 -3.16 7.44
N ASN A 159 4.00 -3.24 6.40
CA ASN A 159 2.68 -3.87 6.47
C ASN A 159 2.53 -4.88 5.32
N LEU A 160 1.68 -5.86 5.51
CA LEU A 160 1.15 -6.70 4.44
C LEU A 160 -0.26 -6.20 4.12
N VAL A 161 -0.46 -5.70 2.89
CA VAL A 161 -1.71 -5.07 2.45
C VAL A 161 -2.27 -5.82 1.25
N ALA A 162 -3.53 -6.21 1.31
CA ALA A 162 -4.25 -6.73 0.16
C ALA A 162 -5.15 -5.65 -0.45
N PHE A 163 -5.22 -5.61 -1.78
CA PHE A 163 -6.14 -4.75 -2.53
C PHE A 163 -6.90 -5.60 -3.54
N VAL A 164 -8.20 -5.37 -3.64
CA VAL A 164 -9.01 -5.88 -4.74
C VAL A 164 -9.48 -4.70 -5.58
N ASN A 165 -9.07 -4.65 -6.84
CA ASN A 165 -9.56 -3.68 -7.80
C ASN A 165 -10.62 -4.35 -8.66
N PHE A 166 -11.89 -3.96 -8.47
CA PHE A 166 -13.02 -4.41 -9.27
C PHE A 166 -13.17 -3.52 -10.50
N ASP A 167 -13.31 -4.12 -11.68
CA ASP A 167 -13.48 -3.39 -12.95
C ASP A 167 -14.85 -2.69 -13.01
N SER A 168 -15.89 -3.33 -12.46
CA SER A 168 -17.24 -2.78 -12.26
C SER A 168 -17.87 -3.31 -10.97
N ILE A 169 -18.78 -2.55 -10.41
CA ILE A 169 -19.58 -2.91 -9.23
C ILE A 169 -21.03 -2.44 -9.43
N ASP A 170 -21.71 -2.98 -10.42
CA ASP A 170 -23.05 -2.56 -10.79
C ASP A 170 -24.03 -2.77 -9.63
N ASP A 171 -24.79 -1.72 -9.29
CA ASP A 171 -25.97 -1.63 -8.38
C ASP A 171 -25.90 -2.36 -7.02
N ARG A 172 -24.69 -2.59 -6.47
CA ARG A 172 -24.52 -3.28 -5.18
C ARG A 172 -24.81 -2.44 -3.95
N GLY A 173 -25.30 -1.20 -4.11
CA GLY A 173 -25.62 -0.34 -2.96
C GLY A 173 -24.40 0.19 -2.20
N TRP A 174 -23.17 0.01 -2.74
CA TRP A 174 -21.97 0.57 -2.15
C TRP A 174 -22.00 2.10 -2.22
N PRO A 175 -21.30 2.81 -1.32
CA PRO A 175 -21.22 4.26 -1.38
C PRO A 175 -20.86 4.75 -2.78
N GLY A 176 -21.53 5.78 -3.28
CA GLY A 176 -21.30 6.37 -4.62
C GLY A 176 -19.86 6.84 -4.83
N LYS A 177 -19.58 7.50 -5.96
CA LYS A 177 -18.26 8.08 -6.24
C LYS A 177 -17.80 8.95 -5.07
N LEU A 178 -16.56 8.75 -4.66
CA LEU A 178 -15.95 9.41 -3.51
C LEU A 178 -14.84 10.33 -4.01
N ASP A 179 -14.81 11.58 -3.51
CA ASP A 179 -13.70 12.50 -3.79
C ASP A 179 -12.39 12.10 -3.09
N HIS A 180 -12.47 11.16 -2.16
CA HIS A 180 -11.35 10.66 -1.37
C HIS A 180 -11.60 9.22 -0.90
N ALA A 181 -10.52 8.48 -0.67
CA ALA A 181 -10.59 7.16 -0.05
C ALA A 181 -11.15 7.23 1.37
N ARG A 182 -11.92 6.24 1.77
CA ARG A 182 -12.53 6.11 3.10
C ARG A 182 -12.01 4.89 3.83
N VAL A 183 -11.75 5.05 5.13
CA VAL A 183 -11.60 3.95 6.07
C VAL A 183 -13.00 3.59 6.57
N ILE A 184 -13.36 2.33 6.43
CA ILE A 184 -14.66 1.79 6.83
C ILE A 184 -14.41 0.74 7.91
N ALA A 185 -14.87 0.99 9.13
CA ALA A 185 -14.87 0.00 10.20
C ALA A 185 -16.04 -0.96 10.02
N THR A 186 -15.83 -2.23 10.28
CA THR A 186 -16.85 -3.27 10.16
C THR A 186 -16.80 -4.23 11.35
N GLU A 187 -17.68 -5.21 11.38
CA GLU A 187 -17.65 -6.25 12.42
C GLU A 187 -16.41 -7.15 12.26
N PRO A 188 -15.74 -7.55 13.37
CA PRO A 188 -14.54 -8.40 13.30
C PRO A 188 -14.74 -9.68 12.48
N ALA A 189 -15.86 -10.38 12.67
CA ALA A 189 -16.15 -11.62 11.94
C ALA A 189 -16.30 -11.41 10.42
N LYS A 190 -16.84 -10.26 9.99
CA LYS A 190 -16.98 -9.92 8.57
C LYS A 190 -15.63 -9.52 7.95
N PHE A 191 -14.82 -8.80 8.71
CA PHE A 191 -13.45 -8.47 8.32
C PHE A 191 -12.59 -9.73 8.14
N GLU A 192 -12.67 -10.67 9.10
CA GLU A 192 -11.95 -11.94 9.02
C GLU A 192 -12.39 -12.80 7.84
N ALA A 193 -13.70 -12.85 7.55
CA ALA A 193 -14.21 -13.56 6.38
C ALA A 193 -13.62 -12.99 5.08
N LEU A 194 -13.53 -11.65 4.96
CA LEU A 194 -12.93 -11.00 3.80
C LEU A 194 -11.42 -11.32 3.70
N ARG A 195 -10.67 -11.20 4.82
CA ARG A 195 -9.24 -11.49 4.89
C ARG A 195 -8.94 -12.94 4.52
N THR A 196 -9.66 -13.87 5.10
CA THR A 196 -9.51 -15.31 4.84
C THR A 196 -9.83 -15.64 3.37
N THR A 197 -10.93 -15.11 2.82
CA THR A 197 -11.30 -15.35 1.42
C THR A 197 -10.19 -14.89 0.48
N LEU A 198 -9.60 -13.70 0.68
CA LEU A 198 -8.51 -13.22 -0.19
C LEU A 198 -7.25 -14.06 -0.05
N ARG A 199 -6.90 -14.46 1.18
CA ARG A 199 -5.78 -15.35 1.45
C ARG A 199 -5.95 -16.67 0.70
N ASP A 200 -7.11 -17.30 0.87
CA ASP A 200 -7.40 -18.62 0.32
C ASP A 200 -7.41 -18.61 -1.21
N VAL A 201 -7.95 -17.55 -1.82
CA VAL A 201 -7.94 -17.38 -3.28
C VAL A 201 -6.52 -17.22 -3.82
N LEU A 202 -5.68 -16.46 -3.15
CA LEU A 202 -4.26 -16.28 -3.53
C LEU A 202 -3.49 -17.59 -3.42
N ILE A 203 -3.68 -18.34 -2.33
CA ILE A 203 -3.04 -19.67 -2.13
C ILE A 203 -3.51 -20.64 -3.21
N LEU A 204 -4.82 -20.74 -3.48
CA LEU A 204 -5.36 -21.60 -4.51
C LEU A 204 -4.76 -21.29 -5.88
N ALA A 205 -4.76 -20.02 -6.28
CA ALA A 205 -4.22 -19.58 -7.56
C ALA A 205 -2.72 -19.85 -7.72
N SER A 206 -1.98 -19.82 -6.60
CA SER A 206 -0.55 -20.06 -6.56
C SER A 206 -0.21 -21.56 -6.66
N HIS A 207 -0.90 -22.40 -5.87
CA HIS A 207 -0.54 -23.82 -5.72
C HIS A 207 -1.40 -24.80 -6.54
N SER A 208 -2.54 -24.36 -7.05
CA SER A 208 -3.47 -25.18 -7.85
C SER A 208 -4.03 -24.39 -9.03
N PRO A 209 -3.17 -23.81 -9.92
CA PRO A 209 -3.59 -22.93 -11.01
C PRO A 209 -4.54 -23.64 -12.00
N ASP A 210 -4.42 -24.93 -12.21
CA ASP A 210 -5.29 -25.72 -13.07
C ASP A 210 -6.78 -25.60 -12.71
N THR A 211 -7.07 -25.32 -11.43
CA THR A 211 -8.43 -25.11 -10.95
C THR A 211 -9.04 -23.82 -11.55
N LEU A 212 -8.22 -22.81 -11.84
CA LEU A 212 -8.66 -21.54 -12.40
C LEU A 212 -8.81 -21.55 -13.92
N VAL A 213 -8.46 -22.64 -14.60
CA VAL A 213 -8.66 -22.79 -16.05
C VAL A 213 -10.17 -22.84 -16.39
N GLN A 214 -11.01 -23.25 -15.45
CA GLN A 214 -12.45 -23.37 -15.65
C GLN A 214 -13.15 -22.02 -15.42
N PRO A 215 -13.87 -21.45 -16.42
CA PRO A 215 -14.53 -20.15 -16.29
C PRO A 215 -15.55 -20.08 -15.15
N ASP A 216 -16.29 -21.16 -14.90
CA ASP A 216 -17.30 -21.25 -13.82
C ASP A 216 -16.65 -21.14 -12.43
N VAL A 217 -15.41 -21.64 -12.27
CA VAL A 217 -14.65 -21.51 -11.02
C VAL A 217 -14.24 -20.06 -10.80
N ILE A 218 -13.74 -19.38 -11.84
CA ILE A 218 -13.38 -17.95 -11.75
C ILE A 218 -14.60 -17.12 -11.35
N GLU A 219 -15.75 -17.31 -12.01
CA GLU A 219 -17.00 -16.59 -11.69
C GLU A 219 -17.45 -16.86 -10.25
N SER A 220 -17.32 -18.09 -9.75
CA SER A 220 -17.65 -18.44 -8.37
C SER A 220 -16.72 -17.79 -7.35
N ILE A 221 -15.43 -17.67 -7.67
CA ILE A 221 -14.44 -16.97 -6.83
C ILE A 221 -14.79 -15.49 -6.77
N GLU A 222 -15.02 -14.85 -7.92
CA GLU A 222 -15.36 -13.42 -8.00
C GLU A 222 -16.64 -13.10 -7.23
N GLU A 223 -17.68 -13.91 -7.37
CA GLU A 223 -18.92 -13.73 -6.60
C GLU A 223 -18.69 -13.94 -5.11
N SER A 224 -17.85 -14.90 -4.69
CA SER A 224 -17.50 -15.11 -3.29
C SER A 224 -16.77 -13.90 -2.70
N ILE A 225 -15.82 -13.30 -3.44
CA ILE A 225 -15.12 -12.08 -3.02
C ILE A 225 -16.12 -10.92 -2.90
N LEU A 226 -16.98 -10.72 -3.89
CA LEU A 226 -18.00 -9.68 -3.87
C LEU A 226 -18.96 -9.85 -2.69
N GLN A 227 -19.39 -11.09 -2.41
CA GLN A 227 -20.29 -11.39 -1.29
C GLN A 227 -19.69 -11.06 0.07
N VAL A 228 -18.42 -11.40 0.32
CA VAL A 228 -17.78 -11.05 1.61
C VAL A 228 -17.54 -9.55 1.74
N VAL A 229 -17.29 -8.84 0.65
CA VAL A 229 -17.22 -7.37 0.65
C VAL A 229 -18.60 -6.77 0.92
N ASP A 230 -19.67 -7.26 0.29
CA ASP A 230 -21.05 -6.81 0.54
C ASP A 230 -21.42 -6.98 2.02
N LEU A 231 -21.08 -8.13 2.61
CA LEU A 231 -21.32 -8.39 4.04
C LEU A 231 -20.53 -7.44 4.94
N ALA A 232 -19.27 -7.14 4.59
CA ALA A 232 -18.45 -6.20 5.34
C ALA A 232 -18.97 -4.76 5.20
N MET A 233 -19.46 -4.37 4.02
CA MET A 233 -20.10 -3.08 3.78
C MET A 233 -21.41 -2.93 4.53
N ALA A 234 -22.26 -3.96 4.55
CA ALA A 234 -23.55 -3.95 5.26
C ALA A 234 -23.37 -3.82 6.78
N ALA A 235 -22.28 -4.34 7.32
CA ALA A 235 -21.92 -4.24 8.73
C ALA A 235 -21.10 -2.98 9.07
N ALA A 236 -20.97 -2.03 8.14
CA ALA A 236 -20.15 -0.83 8.31
C ALA A 236 -20.74 0.12 9.36
N SER A 237 -19.89 0.57 10.29
CA SER A 237 -20.24 1.63 11.24
C SER A 237 -20.05 3.01 10.62
N PRO A 238 -21.01 3.93 10.75
CA PRO A 238 -20.84 5.31 10.26
C PRO A 238 -19.75 6.02 11.07
N ALA A 239 -18.70 6.50 10.39
CA ALA A 239 -17.70 7.36 11.04
C ALA A 239 -18.32 8.72 11.40
N SER A 240 -17.91 9.33 12.54
CA SER A 240 -18.42 10.64 12.96
C SER A 240 -18.03 11.75 11.97
N ASP A 241 -19.01 12.52 11.50
CA ASP A 241 -18.83 13.57 10.50
C ASP A 241 -17.94 14.75 11.01
N ALA A 242 -17.98 15.08 12.29
CA ALA A 242 -17.18 16.14 12.88
C ALA A 242 -15.66 15.87 12.80
N ARG A 243 -15.22 14.64 13.07
CA ARG A 243 -13.81 14.25 12.95
C ARG A 243 -13.36 14.28 11.49
N ARG A 244 -14.23 13.89 10.58
CA ARG A 244 -14.00 13.90 9.13
C ARG A 244 -13.74 15.30 8.58
N LEU A 245 -14.55 16.29 8.98
CA LEU A 245 -14.40 17.68 8.57
C LEU A 245 -13.08 18.28 9.07
N SER A 246 -12.71 18.02 10.33
CA SER A 246 -11.42 18.48 10.88
C SER A 246 -10.23 17.90 10.13
N LEU A 247 -10.25 16.60 9.84
CA LEU A 247 -9.18 15.93 9.08
C LEU A 247 -9.09 16.43 7.64
N SER A 248 -10.20 16.70 6.97
CA SER A 248 -10.22 17.28 5.62
C SER A 248 -9.56 18.64 5.57
N HIS A 249 -9.82 19.51 6.56
CA HIS A 249 -9.16 20.81 6.67
C HIS A 249 -7.65 20.67 6.88
N TYR A 250 -7.22 19.78 7.78
CA TYR A 250 -5.80 19.52 8.02
C TYR A 250 -5.11 18.91 6.81
N LEU A 251 -5.77 18.01 6.09
CA LEU A 251 -5.26 17.44 4.85
C LEU A 251 -5.02 18.51 3.78
N ALA A 252 -5.99 19.41 3.58
CA ALA A 252 -5.85 20.52 2.65
C ALA A 252 -4.69 21.45 3.04
N LEU A 253 -4.53 21.72 4.35
CA LEU A 253 -3.43 22.55 4.85
C LEU A 253 -2.06 21.88 4.65
N VAL A 254 -1.95 20.57 4.91
CA VAL A 254 -0.70 19.82 4.71
C VAL A 254 -0.33 19.74 3.23
N ARG A 255 -1.30 19.61 2.32
CA ARG A 255 -1.04 19.66 0.87
C ARG A 255 -0.48 21.02 0.45
N LYS A 256 -1.08 22.13 0.89
CA LYS A 256 -0.54 23.47 0.65
C LYS A 256 0.87 23.65 1.24
N PHE A 257 1.11 23.06 2.40
CA PHE A 257 2.43 23.06 3.03
C PHE A 257 3.45 22.30 2.16
N ASP A 258 3.11 21.13 1.64
CA ASP A 258 3.97 20.33 0.77
C ASP A 258 4.29 21.05 -0.55
N GLU A 259 3.28 21.65 -1.17
CA GLU A 259 3.43 22.47 -2.37
C GLU A 259 4.37 23.68 -2.11
N PHE A 260 4.19 24.36 -0.98
CA PHE A 260 5.04 25.48 -0.59
C PHE A 260 6.49 25.05 -0.36
N VAL A 261 6.71 23.94 0.34
CA VAL A 261 8.06 23.37 0.56
C VAL A 261 8.71 22.97 -0.75
N ALA A 262 7.97 22.33 -1.65
CA ALA A 262 8.46 21.94 -2.98
C ALA A 262 8.84 23.15 -3.85
N ALA A 263 8.02 24.20 -3.86
CA ALA A 263 8.27 25.45 -4.60
C ALA A 263 9.46 26.25 -4.05
N ASN A 264 9.84 26.01 -2.79
CA ASN A 264 10.98 26.67 -2.13
C ASN A 264 12.12 25.69 -1.82
N ALA A 265 12.24 24.61 -2.59
CA ALA A 265 13.36 23.68 -2.49
C ALA A 265 14.68 24.43 -2.62
N GLY A 266 15.62 24.18 -1.71
CA GLY A 266 16.89 24.89 -1.64
C GLY A 266 16.91 26.18 -0.80
N LYS A 267 15.79 26.54 -0.16
CA LYS A 267 15.75 27.65 0.82
C LYS A 267 15.62 27.10 2.24
N THR A 268 16.27 27.73 3.19
CA THR A 268 16.05 27.44 4.61
C THR A 268 14.67 27.96 5.02
N LEU A 269 13.74 27.08 5.26
CA LEU A 269 12.38 27.40 5.68
C LEU A 269 12.27 27.28 7.20
N TYR A 270 11.79 28.35 7.85
CA TYR A 270 11.43 28.32 9.25
C TYR A 270 9.91 28.13 9.41
N SER A 271 9.51 27.39 10.43
CA SER A 271 8.10 27.09 10.71
C SER A 271 7.21 28.32 10.80
N ALA A 272 7.75 29.42 11.36
CA ALA A 272 7.01 30.69 11.49
C ALA A 272 6.74 31.33 10.11
N ASP A 273 7.72 31.29 9.19
CA ASP A 273 7.57 31.87 7.86
C ASP A 273 6.59 31.06 7.02
N VAL A 274 6.69 29.74 7.09
CA VAL A 274 5.74 28.84 6.41
C VAL A 274 4.33 29.07 6.91
N ALA A 275 4.11 29.09 8.23
CA ALA A 275 2.80 29.32 8.82
C ALA A 275 2.21 30.68 8.41
N ARG A 276 3.04 31.75 8.39
CA ARG A 276 2.66 33.08 7.93
C ARG A 276 2.22 33.08 6.47
N GLN A 277 2.97 32.42 5.58
CA GLN A 277 2.64 32.31 4.16
C GLN A 277 1.34 31.52 3.91
N LEU A 278 1.07 30.53 4.74
CA LEU A 278 -0.15 29.73 4.66
C LEU A 278 -1.35 30.38 5.40
N GLY A 279 -1.16 31.54 6.03
CA GLY A 279 -2.22 32.26 6.74
C GLY A 279 -2.72 31.56 8.00
N VAL A 280 -1.88 30.75 8.66
CA VAL A 280 -2.24 29.99 9.86
C VAL A 280 -1.25 30.21 11.00
N SER A 281 -1.61 29.84 12.23
CA SER A 281 -0.67 29.82 13.34
C SER A 281 0.31 28.64 13.22
N VAL A 282 1.52 28.79 13.77
CA VAL A 282 2.51 27.69 13.86
C VAL A 282 1.90 26.46 14.56
N ARG A 283 1.09 26.70 15.60
CA ARG A 283 0.39 25.63 16.34
C ARG A 283 -0.61 24.88 15.45
N THR A 284 -1.38 25.61 14.63
CA THR A 284 -2.35 25.00 13.69
C THR A 284 -1.62 24.15 12.66
N LEU A 285 -0.53 24.68 12.07
CA LEU A 285 0.27 23.95 11.10
C LEU A 285 0.92 22.71 11.74
N HIS A 286 1.46 22.84 12.96
CA HIS A 286 2.03 21.69 13.68
C HIS A 286 0.98 20.59 13.93
N ASN A 287 -0.20 20.97 14.42
CA ASN A 287 -1.29 20.03 14.70
C ASN A 287 -1.76 19.32 13.41
N ALA A 288 -1.85 20.06 12.30
CA ALA A 288 -2.19 19.45 11.01
C ALA A 288 -1.15 18.43 10.54
N VAL A 289 0.15 18.77 10.63
CA VAL A 289 1.22 17.84 10.27
C VAL A 289 1.21 16.61 11.17
N VAL A 290 1.05 16.77 12.49
CA VAL A 290 0.96 15.63 13.42
C VAL A 290 -0.24 14.75 13.08
N ALA A 291 -1.41 15.34 12.84
CA ALA A 291 -2.62 14.58 12.54
C ALA A 291 -2.53 13.80 11.22
N ILE A 292 -1.93 14.41 10.18
CA ILE A 292 -1.89 13.81 8.83
C ILE A 292 -0.66 12.92 8.63
N ARG A 293 0.51 13.28 9.21
CA ARG A 293 1.80 12.60 9.01
C ARG A 293 2.21 11.70 10.18
N GLY A 294 1.53 11.76 11.32
CA GLY A 294 1.88 10.99 12.51
C GLY A 294 3.25 11.35 13.12
N MET A 295 3.80 12.52 12.78
CA MET A 295 5.11 12.95 13.26
C MET A 295 5.17 14.48 13.45
N SER A 296 6.18 14.96 14.22
CA SER A 296 6.37 16.39 14.42
C SER A 296 6.75 17.10 13.12
N MET A 297 6.34 18.37 12.99
CA MET A 297 6.68 19.20 11.83
C MET A 297 8.20 19.31 11.60
N HIS A 298 9.00 19.39 12.67
CA HIS A 298 10.45 19.44 12.56
C HIS A 298 11.02 18.15 11.94
N ARG A 299 10.55 16.97 12.39
CA ARG A 299 10.95 15.68 11.82
C ARG A 299 10.54 15.60 10.36
N TYR A 300 9.32 16.03 10.03
CA TYR A 300 8.81 16.00 8.66
C TYR A 300 9.61 16.91 7.72
N MET A 301 9.90 18.15 8.14
CA MET A 301 10.73 19.08 7.35
C MET A 301 12.15 18.55 7.13
N ARG A 302 12.76 17.94 8.16
CA ARG A 302 14.08 17.31 8.04
C ARG A 302 14.06 16.15 7.04
N LEU A 303 13.05 15.29 7.11
CA LEU A 303 12.84 14.19 6.16
C LEU A 303 12.75 14.71 4.71
N ARG A 304 11.93 15.73 4.47
CA ARG A 304 11.76 16.35 3.15
C ARG A 304 13.07 16.90 2.60
N ARG A 305 13.90 17.53 3.44
CA ARG A 305 15.23 18.03 3.05
C ARG A 305 16.19 16.90 2.69
N LEU A 306 16.25 15.83 3.48
CA LEU A 306 17.08 14.65 3.17
C LEU A 306 16.64 14.00 1.87
N TRP A 307 15.33 13.87 1.66
CA TRP A 307 14.78 13.37 0.40
C TRP A 307 15.14 14.24 -0.80
N SER A 308 15.04 15.56 -0.65
CA SER A 308 15.47 16.52 -1.69
C SER A 308 16.96 16.38 -2.04
N VAL A 309 17.81 16.21 -1.02
CA VAL A 309 19.26 15.95 -1.25
C VAL A 309 19.43 14.66 -2.06
N ARG A 310 18.78 13.55 -1.65
CA ARG A 310 18.88 12.28 -2.36
C ARG A 310 18.46 12.41 -3.82
N GLN A 311 17.33 13.05 -4.09
CA GLN A 311 16.86 13.27 -5.46
C GLN A 311 17.85 14.09 -6.31
N GLN A 312 18.52 15.07 -5.71
CA GLN A 312 19.54 15.86 -6.42
C GLN A 312 20.80 15.05 -6.69
N LEU A 313 21.22 14.18 -5.76
CA LEU A 313 22.36 13.28 -5.94
C LEU A 313 22.10 12.23 -7.01
N LEU A 314 20.90 11.63 -7.04
CA LEU A 314 20.50 10.63 -8.02
C LEU A 314 20.42 11.20 -9.44
N ARG A 315 19.97 12.44 -9.60
CA ARG A 315 19.88 13.07 -10.93
C ARG A 315 21.25 13.29 -11.57
N GLY A 316 22.34 13.13 -10.83
CA GLY A 316 23.72 13.22 -11.38
C GLY A 316 24.07 14.57 -12.05
N ALA A 317 23.10 15.50 -12.07
CA ALA A 317 23.18 16.75 -12.78
C ALA A 317 24.09 17.72 -12.04
N ALA A 318 25.24 17.90 -12.59
CA ALA A 318 26.26 18.94 -12.34
C ALA A 318 27.38 18.59 -11.33
N PRO A 319 28.52 19.25 -11.48
CA PRO A 319 29.73 19.06 -10.70
C PRO A 319 29.62 19.62 -9.26
N GLN A 320 28.41 19.67 -8.71
CA GLN A 320 28.21 20.16 -7.35
C GLN A 320 28.72 19.14 -6.33
N SER A 321 29.52 19.61 -5.40
CA SER A 321 29.97 18.78 -4.29
C SER A 321 28.78 18.42 -3.39
N ILE A 322 28.83 17.22 -2.79
CA ILE A 322 27.83 16.80 -1.79
C ILE A 322 27.62 17.89 -0.72
N LYS A 323 28.72 18.56 -0.32
CA LYS A 323 28.67 19.69 0.61
C LYS A 323 27.79 20.83 0.10
N ALA A 324 27.91 21.20 -1.18
CA ALA A 324 27.10 22.26 -1.77
C ALA A 324 25.62 21.89 -1.79
N VAL A 325 25.29 20.65 -2.19
CA VAL A 325 23.90 20.14 -2.17
C VAL A 325 23.34 20.14 -0.76
N ALA A 326 24.11 19.67 0.22
CA ALA A 326 23.68 19.66 1.64
C ALA A 326 23.41 21.06 2.17
N LEU A 327 24.31 22.02 1.93
CA LEU A 327 24.19 23.42 2.37
C LEU A 327 22.95 24.09 1.77
N VAL A 328 22.68 23.93 0.49
CA VAL A 328 21.50 24.48 -0.19
C VAL A 328 20.21 23.92 0.43
N ASN A 329 20.21 22.66 0.88
CA ASN A 329 19.07 22.04 1.57
C ASN A 329 19.03 22.31 3.08
N GLY A 330 19.89 23.23 3.60
CA GLY A 330 19.86 23.69 4.99
C GLY A 330 20.58 22.78 5.99
N PHE A 331 21.54 21.97 5.54
CA PHE A 331 22.43 21.18 6.39
C PHE A 331 23.79 21.85 6.52
N TRP A 332 24.05 22.50 7.66
CA TRP A 332 25.26 23.25 7.90
C TRP A 332 26.40 22.41 8.50
N HIS A 333 26.05 21.33 9.21
CA HIS A 333 26.99 20.45 9.88
C HIS A 333 27.09 19.13 9.11
N MET A 334 28.18 18.94 8.36
CA MET A 334 28.36 17.80 7.44
C MET A 334 28.39 16.44 8.17
N GLY A 335 28.94 16.40 9.38
CA GLY A 335 28.97 15.16 10.17
C GLY A 335 27.55 14.71 10.57
N GLU A 336 26.74 15.65 11.09
CA GLU A 336 25.32 15.39 11.44
C GLU A 336 24.50 15.02 10.20
N PHE A 337 24.69 15.77 9.11
CA PHE A 337 24.02 15.47 7.84
C PHE A 337 24.30 14.05 7.37
N THR A 338 25.59 13.64 7.33
CA THR A 338 25.98 12.30 6.88
C THR A 338 25.39 11.20 7.78
N ALA A 339 25.34 11.42 9.09
CA ALA A 339 24.75 10.50 10.03
C ALA A 339 23.24 10.35 9.79
N LEU A 340 22.50 11.47 9.69
CA LEU A 340 21.06 11.47 9.42
C LEU A 340 20.71 10.85 8.05
N TYR A 341 21.52 11.12 7.04
CA TYR A 341 21.36 10.54 5.71
C TYR A 341 21.50 9.02 5.74
N ARG A 342 22.57 8.55 6.41
CA ARG A 342 22.83 7.11 6.56
C ARG A 342 21.75 6.42 7.43
N GLU A 343 21.27 7.09 8.47
CA GLU A 343 20.19 6.58 9.30
C GLU A 343 18.92 6.34 8.47
N LEU A 344 18.59 7.25 7.55
CA LEU A 344 17.38 7.17 6.75
C LEU A 344 17.50 6.20 5.56
N PHE A 345 18.61 6.27 4.82
CA PHE A 345 18.76 5.57 3.54
C PHE A 345 19.63 4.31 3.61
N GLY A 346 20.23 4.00 4.75
CA GLY A 346 21.12 2.86 4.91
C GLY A 346 22.52 3.05 4.27
N GLU A 347 22.73 4.13 3.52
CA GLU A 347 23.95 4.42 2.78
C GLU A 347 24.41 5.88 2.98
N THR A 348 25.66 6.18 2.62
CA THR A 348 26.18 7.54 2.69
C THR A 348 25.83 8.35 1.42
N PRO A 349 25.79 9.70 1.49
CA PRO A 349 25.58 10.53 0.31
C PRO A 349 26.60 10.27 -0.83
N GLN A 350 27.82 9.87 -0.46
CA GLN A 350 28.86 9.52 -1.42
C GLN A 350 28.54 8.23 -2.18
N GLN A 351 28.00 7.22 -1.48
CA GLN A 351 27.56 5.97 -2.09
C GLN A 351 26.42 6.19 -3.07
N THR A 352 25.39 6.97 -2.68
CA THR A 352 24.30 7.36 -3.59
C THR A 352 24.83 8.04 -4.85
N LEU A 353 25.73 9.04 -4.71
CA LEU A 353 26.28 9.75 -5.85
C LEU A 353 27.12 8.84 -6.76
N SER A 354 27.89 7.92 -6.17
CA SER A 354 28.71 6.98 -6.93
C SER A 354 27.86 5.98 -7.70
N ALA A 355 26.80 5.45 -7.09
CA ALA A 355 25.85 4.55 -7.75
C ALA A 355 25.15 5.24 -8.93
N ALA A 356 24.69 6.48 -8.76
CA ALA A 356 24.05 7.26 -9.82
C ALA A 356 24.97 7.54 -11.02
N ARG A 357 26.27 7.75 -10.77
CA ARG A 357 27.27 7.95 -11.84
C ARG A 357 27.61 6.68 -12.61
N ASN A 358 27.55 5.53 -11.93
CA ASN A 358 27.84 4.23 -12.52
C ASN A 358 26.66 3.64 -13.29
N ASN A 359 25.43 4.12 -13.05
CA ASN A 359 24.20 3.66 -13.72
C ASN A 359 23.41 4.83 -14.34
N PRO A 360 23.91 5.50 -15.38
CA PRO A 360 23.25 6.65 -16.00
C PRO A 360 21.92 6.31 -16.71
N ASN A 361 21.63 5.03 -16.95
CA ASN A 361 20.45 4.56 -17.69
C ASN A 361 19.26 4.17 -16.79
N GLY A 362 19.34 4.32 -15.49
CA GLY A 362 18.24 4.01 -14.55
C GLY A 362 17.16 5.10 -14.43
N GLN A 363 17.13 6.09 -15.35
CA GLN A 363 16.23 7.25 -15.30
C GLN A 363 15.28 7.29 -16.51
N SER A 364 14.50 6.22 -16.72
CA SER A 364 13.39 6.24 -17.69
C SER A 364 12.07 5.96 -17.02
#